data_8055ccf61be3b944481584fa3847b98f
#
_entry.id   8055ccf61be3b944481584fa3847b98f
#
_cell.length_a   1.000
_cell.length_b   1.000
_cell.length_c   1.000
_cell.angle_alpha   90.00
_cell.angle_beta   90.00
_cell.angle_gamma   90.00
#
_symmetry.space_group_name_H-M   'P 1'
#
loop_
_entity.id
_entity.type
_entity.pdbx_description
1 polymer ?
#
loop_
_entity_poly.entity_id
_entity_poly.type
_entity_poly.pdbx_seq_one_letter_code
_entity_poly.pdbx_strand_id
1 'polypeptide(L)'
;VPAPSARAVTVAVTALPSASASAAAPSADVGTVADALPFEPTDEKIASIAWRTWVYTDTGPKRTRLGYLRAGAVVPRRGPPIVNDGCTGGWYRINPRGFVCVGHGATLELDNPVVVASSVPPKRGEGLPYLYAMANNPGPHFYFRLPRPDEMLQVEGEGYAGRSVEWRARYEHGGFKELVGELGPPPDFVPRIGGASLTKPYGTEQGLHRTVQAGQSDPDAGFAIERVFDWQNRAFGLTTELDLIPMDRTRIVKPSAFHGVALGPDEDLPVAIVTNRWVIRYVEAKPGLLKPAGTFDYRQALKLTGRTVLFAGVRFWEGRDGSFIAPSNALVLEKRKTYPSLAEGNRKWIDISIRDQTLVAYEGTKAAYVTLVSTGLAGLADPEKAPATVRGTFMIVTKHVSSTMDGDEDVSDSYSLRDVPFVQYFHNGYALHAAYWHDQFGKVRSHGCVNLSPMDAAWLFEWTDPQVPAGWHGVINKERGTAVLIHP
;
A
#
# COMPACT_ATOMS: atom_id res chain seq x y z
N VAL A 1 -6.28 -35.08 -25.81
CA VAL A 1 -5.22 -34.19 -26.28
C VAL A 1 -4.47 -33.75 -25.04
N PRO A 2 -3.16 -34.04 -24.89
CA PRO A 2 -2.43 -33.70 -23.66
C PRO A 2 -2.08 -32.21 -23.64
N ALA A 3 -2.12 -31.61 -22.42
CA ALA A 3 -1.76 -30.25 -22.13
C ALA A 3 -0.24 -29.99 -22.34
N PRO A 4 0.19 -28.77 -22.71
CA PRO A 4 1.60 -28.42 -22.84
C PRO A 4 2.24 -28.24 -21.46
N SER A 5 3.37 -28.90 -21.26
CA SER A 5 4.19 -28.84 -20.05
C SER A 5 4.84 -27.48 -19.87
N ALA A 6 4.65 -26.86 -18.73
CA ALA A 6 5.38 -25.71 -18.28
C ALA A 6 6.87 -26.06 -18.09
N ARG A 7 7.76 -25.37 -18.80
CA ARG A 7 9.21 -25.45 -18.57
C ARG A 7 9.57 -24.68 -17.30
N ALA A 8 9.90 -25.43 -16.25
CA ALA A 8 10.56 -24.89 -15.07
C ALA A 8 11.95 -24.37 -15.44
N VAL A 9 12.22 -23.10 -15.22
CA VAL A 9 13.58 -22.54 -15.25
C VAL A 9 14.18 -22.73 -13.86
N THR A 10 14.97 -23.78 -13.74
CA THR A 10 15.74 -24.07 -12.52
C THR A 10 16.94 -23.12 -12.47
N VAL A 11 16.90 -22.13 -11.59
CA VAL A 11 18.07 -21.34 -11.22
C VAL A 11 18.77 -22.05 -10.09
N ALA A 12 19.95 -22.60 -10.37
CA ALA A 12 20.80 -23.27 -9.39
C ALA A 12 21.24 -22.29 -8.30
N VAL A 13 20.85 -22.58 -7.05
CA VAL A 13 21.37 -21.89 -5.86
C VAL A 13 22.73 -22.52 -5.55
N THR A 14 23.80 -21.83 -5.90
CA THR A 14 25.15 -22.18 -5.45
C THR A 14 25.32 -21.74 -4.00
N ALA A 15 25.65 -22.67 -3.13
CA ALA A 15 25.99 -22.42 -1.73
C ALA A 15 27.23 -21.50 -1.63
N LEU A 16 27.14 -20.49 -0.78
CA LEU A 16 28.23 -19.56 -0.48
C LEU A 16 29.32 -20.29 0.36
N PRO A 17 30.61 -20.19 0.01
CA PRO A 17 31.68 -20.70 0.85
C PRO A 17 31.90 -19.78 2.07
N SER A 18 32.21 -20.40 3.21
CA SER A 18 32.65 -19.72 4.42
C SER A 18 33.94 -18.98 4.19
N ALA A 19 33.95 -17.66 4.32
CA ALA A 19 35.13 -16.82 4.19
C ALA A 19 35.84 -16.67 5.52
N SER A 20 37.06 -17.17 5.60
CA SER A 20 38.05 -16.85 6.61
C SER A 20 38.54 -15.40 6.40
N ALA A 21 38.60 -14.64 7.50
CA ALA A 21 39.07 -13.27 7.48
C ALA A 21 40.54 -13.15 7.08
N SER A 22 40.79 -12.38 6.01
CA SER A 22 42.10 -11.83 5.71
C SER A 22 41.91 -10.33 5.44
N ALA A 23 42.61 -9.49 6.23
CA ALA A 23 42.62 -8.06 6.08
C ALA A 23 43.27 -7.65 4.76
N ALA A 24 42.51 -7.05 3.85
CA ALA A 24 42.99 -6.38 2.64
C ALA A 24 42.76 -4.87 2.76
N ALA A 25 43.76 -4.10 2.35
CA ALA A 25 43.80 -2.64 2.32
C ALA A 25 42.63 -2.02 1.54
N PRO A 26 42.22 -0.77 1.82
CA PRO A 26 41.09 -0.15 1.17
C PRO A 26 41.42 0.12 -0.33
N SER A 27 40.76 -0.60 -1.21
CA SER A 27 40.68 -0.23 -2.61
C SER A 27 39.80 1.01 -2.75
N ALA A 28 40.31 2.04 -3.42
CA ALA A 28 39.55 3.25 -3.74
C ALA A 28 38.27 2.88 -4.50
N ASP A 29 37.15 3.11 -3.82
CA ASP A 29 35.81 2.91 -4.34
C ASP A 29 35.57 3.95 -5.47
N VAL A 30 35.46 3.49 -6.70
CA VAL A 30 35.01 4.32 -7.81
C VAL A 30 33.52 4.50 -7.61
N GLY A 31 33.15 5.52 -6.83
CA GLY A 31 31.76 5.87 -6.49
C GLY A 31 30.95 6.00 -7.77
N THR A 32 29.91 5.20 -7.88
CA THR A 32 28.91 5.35 -8.94
C THR A 32 28.25 6.73 -8.81
N VAL A 33 28.09 7.43 -9.91
CA VAL A 33 27.49 8.79 -10.00
C VAL A 33 26.11 8.89 -9.32
N ALA A 34 25.51 7.76 -8.94
CA ALA A 34 24.19 7.65 -8.27
C ALA A 34 24.16 8.15 -6.82
N ASP A 35 25.29 8.17 -6.10
CA ASP A 35 25.39 8.61 -4.69
C ASP A 35 25.74 10.09 -4.53
N ALA A 36 25.66 10.88 -5.61
CA ALA A 36 25.82 12.32 -5.50
C ALA A 36 24.74 12.90 -4.56
N LEU A 37 25.19 13.73 -3.62
CA LEU A 37 24.33 14.42 -2.66
C LEU A 37 23.11 15.06 -3.33
N PRO A 38 21.96 15.13 -2.64
CA PRO A 38 20.80 15.89 -3.11
C PRO A 38 21.25 17.29 -3.51
N PHE A 39 20.80 17.77 -4.65
CA PHE A 39 21.07 19.15 -5.04
C PHE A 39 20.07 20.08 -4.32
N GLU A 40 20.49 21.35 -4.11
CA GLU A 40 19.58 22.36 -3.56
C GLU A 40 18.30 22.47 -4.40
N PRO A 41 17.14 22.65 -3.76
CA PRO A 41 15.88 22.80 -4.48
C PRO A 41 15.99 23.94 -5.51
N THR A 42 15.52 23.67 -6.73
CA THR A 42 15.42 24.67 -7.79
C THR A 42 13.94 24.88 -8.13
N ASP A 43 13.61 26.03 -8.71
CA ASP A 43 12.26 26.30 -9.23
C ASP A 43 11.99 25.51 -10.52
N GLU A 44 13.03 24.94 -11.13
CA GLU A 44 12.90 24.12 -12.33
C GLU A 44 12.26 22.78 -12.01
N LYS A 45 11.24 22.42 -12.76
CA LYS A 45 10.43 21.22 -12.56
C LYS A 45 10.43 20.31 -13.79
N ILE A 46 10.12 19.05 -13.55
CA ILE A 46 9.79 18.06 -14.56
C ILE A 46 8.59 17.27 -14.07
N ALA A 47 7.65 16.98 -14.97
CA ALA A 47 6.43 16.27 -14.65
C ALA A 47 6.35 14.92 -15.36
N SER A 48 5.75 13.94 -14.69
CA SER A 48 5.46 12.63 -15.26
C SER A 48 4.13 12.67 -16.03
N ILE A 49 4.16 12.13 -17.27
CA ILE A 49 2.98 11.98 -18.14
C ILE A 49 2.72 10.51 -18.51
N ALA A 50 3.46 9.59 -17.89
CA ALA A 50 3.24 8.16 -18.07
C ALA A 50 2.75 7.50 -16.78
N TRP A 51 2.09 6.35 -16.93
CA TRP A 51 1.71 5.51 -15.78
C TRP A 51 2.91 5.20 -14.90
N ARG A 52 4.09 4.95 -15.51
CA ARG A 52 5.39 4.79 -14.84
C ARG A 52 6.47 5.52 -15.63
N THR A 53 6.89 6.66 -15.14
CA THR A 53 8.09 7.36 -15.64
C THR A 53 9.29 6.88 -14.85
N TRP A 54 10.11 6.02 -15.47
CA TRP A 54 11.25 5.40 -14.80
C TRP A 54 12.34 6.41 -14.47
N VAL A 55 12.87 6.29 -13.26
CA VAL A 55 14.06 6.99 -12.80
C VAL A 55 15.25 6.02 -12.87
N TYR A 56 16.35 6.46 -13.47
CA TYR A 56 17.51 5.64 -13.75
C TYR A 56 18.76 6.12 -13.00
N THR A 57 19.71 5.19 -12.80
CA THR A 57 21.02 5.45 -12.17
C THR A 57 21.87 6.43 -12.97
N ASP A 58 21.83 6.33 -14.29
CA ASP A 58 22.61 7.13 -15.24
C ASP A 58 21.89 7.24 -16.60
N THR A 59 22.51 7.92 -17.56
CA THR A 59 21.95 8.14 -18.92
C THR A 59 22.49 7.17 -19.96
N GLY A 60 23.43 6.30 -19.58
CA GLY A 60 24.12 5.37 -20.50
C GLY A 60 23.33 4.10 -20.78
N PRO A 61 23.86 3.22 -21.67
CA PRO A 61 23.16 1.99 -22.06
C PRO A 61 23.08 0.93 -20.97
N LYS A 62 23.93 1.00 -19.93
CA LYS A 62 23.94 0.08 -18.80
C LYS A 62 23.12 0.58 -17.59
N ARG A 63 22.36 1.68 -17.76
CA ARG A 63 21.54 2.26 -16.71
C ARG A 63 20.59 1.24 -16.10
N THR A 64 20.40 1.31 -14.79
CA THR A 64 19.44 0.51 -14.05
C THR A 64 18.32 1.39 -13.48
N ARG A 65 17.19 0.78 -13.13
CA ARG A 65 16.04 1.50 -12.57
C ARG A 65 16.21 1.67 -11.07
N LEU A 66 16.08 2.91 -10.59
CA LEU A 66 16.03 3.24 -9.16
C LEU A 66 14.62 3.26 -8.60
N GLY A 67 13.64 3.49 -9.45
CA GLY A 67 12.23 3.65 -9.09
C GLY A 67 11.48 4.37 -10.21
N TYR A 68 10.33 4.96 -9.87
CA TYR A 68 9.53 5.67 -10.88
C TYR A 68 8.68 6.78 -10.26
N LEU A 69 8.31 7.73 -11.12
CA LEU A 69 7.27 8.73 -10.90
C LEU A 69 5.97 8.22 -11.53
N ARG A 70 4.83 8.56 -10.95
CA ARG A 70 3.51 8.31 -11.54
C ARG A 70 3.02 9.54 -12.30
N ALA A 71 2.11 9.37 -13.25
CA ALA A 71 1.44 10.46 -13.94
C ALA A 71 0.98 11.55 -12.96
N GLY A 72 1.18 12.81 -13.32
CA GLY A 72 0.88 13.96 -12.47
C GLY A 72 1.95 14.31 -11.43
N ALA A 73 2.91 13.41 -11.15
CA ALA A 73 4.00 13.74 -10.22
C ALA A 73 4.92 14.82 -10.80
N VAL A 74 5.17 15.85 -10.01
CA VAL A 74 6.05 16.98 -10.35
C VAL A 74 7.22 17.00 -9.37
N VAL A 75 8.46 16.91 -9.90
CA VAL A 75 9.67 16.88 -9.08
C VAL A 75 10.68 17.96 -9.52
N PRO A 76 11.55 18.45 -8.62
CA PRO A 76 12.63 19.37 -8.98
C PRO A 76 13.63 18.69 -9.92
N ARG A 77 14.09 19.42 -10.92
CA ARG A 77 15.17 19.04 -11.84
C ARG A 77 16.33 20.02 -11.76
N ARG A 78 17.50 19.60 -12.22
CA ARG A 78 18.70 20.45 -12.23
C ARG A 78 19.51 20.31 -13.50
N GLY A 79 19.99 21.46 -13.96
CA GLY A 79 20.97 21.58 -15.04
C GLY A 79 20.35 21.38 -16.44
N PRO A 80 21.20 21.58 -17.48
CA PRO A 80 20.78 21.38 -18.85
C PRO A 80 20.53 19.89 -19.16
N PRO A 81 19.74 19.58 -20.20
CA PRO A 81 19.53 18.20 -20.61
C PRO A 81 20.83 17.56 -21.11
N ILE A 82 21.01 16.29 -20.79
CA ILE A 82 22.03 15.42 -21.42
C ILE A 82 21.34 14.74 -22.59
N VAL A 83 21.79 15.07 -23.80
CA VAL A 83 21.22 14.52 -25.05
C VAL A 83 22.09 13.37 -25.53
N ASN A 84 21.49 12.21 -25.75
CA ASN A 84 22.15 11.04 -26.35
C ASN A 84 21.10 10.14 -27.03
N ASP A 85 21.55 9.07 -27.68
CA ASP A 85 20.70 8.14 -28.45
C ASP A 85 19.63 7.44 -27.59
N GLY A 86 19.79 7.45 -26.28
CA GLY A 86 18.86 6.83 -25.36
C GLY A 86 17.68 7.71 -24.95
N CYS A 87 17.69 9.02 -25.29
CA CYS A 87 16.61 9.97 -24.98
C CYS A 87 16.74 11.22 -25.86
N THR A 88 15.90 11.34 -26.88
CA THR A 88 15.92 12.46 -27.84
C THR A 88 15.46 13.78 -27.22
N GLY A 89 14.54 13.74 -26.21
CA GLY A 89 14.11 14.92 -25.47
C GLY A 89 15.06 15.36 -24.35
N GLY A 90 16.14 14.59 -24.14
CA GLY A 90 17.14 14.86 -23.12
C GLY A 90 16.84 14.23 -21.78
N TRP A 91 17.90 13.82 -21.10
CA TRP A 91 17.89 13.32 -19.75
C TRP A 91 18.06 14.48 -18.77
N TYR A 92 17.20 14.53 -17.76
CA TYR A 92 17.30 15.51 -16.70
C TYR A 92 17.59 14.83 -15.36
N ARG A 93 18.56 15.37 -14.63
CA ARG A 93 18.80 14.98 -13.24
C ARG A 93 17.65 15.47 -12.37
N ILE A 94 17.13 14.61 -11.50
CA ILE A 94 16.03 14.91 -10.59
C ILE A 94 16.42 14.75 -9.12
N ASN A 95 15.68 15.38 -8.23
CA ASN A 95 15.83 15.22 -6.79
C ASN A 95 15.10 13.95 -6.26
N PRO A 96 15.68 13.23 -5.26
CA PRO A 96 16.99 13.45 -4.64
C PRO A 96 18.15 12.89 -5.45
N ARG A 97 17.88 12.01 -6.43
CA ARG A 97 18.88 11.34 -7.26
C ARG A 97 18.27 10.79 -8.55
N GLY A 98 19.14 10.46 -9.51
CA GLY A 98 18.75 9.76 -10.73
C GLY A 98 18.36 10.68 -11.88
N PHE A 99 18.01 10.06 -13.00
CA PHE A 99 17.74 10.71 -14.26
C PHE A 99 16.40 10.27 -14.84
N VAL A 100 15.68 11.23 -15.42
CA VAL A 100 14.40 11.04 -16.12
C VAL A 100 14.55 11.53 -17.55
N CYS A 101 14.02 10.76 -18.50
CA CYS A 101 13.99 11.11 -19.93
C CYS A 101 12.73 11.89 -20.27
N VAL A 102 12.88 13.08 -20.84
CA VAL A 102 11.78 13.85 -21.44
C VAL A 102 11.36 13.22 -22.78
N GLY A 103 10.06 13.10 -23.00
CA GLY A 103 9.45 12.45 -24.17
C GLY A 103 8.16 11.73 -23.77
N HIS A 104 8.02 10.46 -24.10
CA HIS A 104 6.81 9.70 -23.79
C HIS A 104 6.50 9.57 -22.28
N GLY A 105 7.54 9.62 -21.42
CA GLY A 105 7.38 9.43 -19.97
C GLY A 105 7.25 10.72 -19.18
N ALA A 106 7.90 11.81 -19.62
CA ALA A 106 7.95 13.05 -18.87
C ALA A 106 7.94 14.28 -19.78
N THR A 107 7.56 15.41 -19.20
CA THR A 107 7.48 16.72 -19.88
C THR A 107 8.01 17.83 -18.98
N LEU A 108 8.40 18.95 -19.60
CA LEU A 108 8.69 20.20 -18.91
C LEU A 108 7.48 21.13 -18.85
N GLU A 109 6.41 20.81 -19.59
CA GLU A 109 5.15 21.56 -19.64
C GLU A 109 4.26 21.11 -18.47
N LEU A 110 4.14 21.96 -17.46
CA LEU A 110 3.36 21.64 -16.26
C LEU A 110 1.83 21.76 -16.48
N ASP A 111 1.42 22.41 -17.53
CA ASP A 111 0.03 22.53 -18.01
C ASP A 111 -0.40 21.39 -18.95
N ASN A 112 0.48 20.40 -19.16
CA ASN A 112 0.15 19.21 -19.94
C ASN A 112 -1.15 18.55 -19.40
N PRO A 113 -2.11 18.17 -20.27
CA PRO A 113 -3.40 17.63 -19.86
C PRO A 113 -3.31 16.45 -18.88
N VAL A 114 -2.34 15.55 -19.05
CA VAL A 114 -2.13 14.42 -18.12
C VAL A 114 -1.69 14.93 -16.74
N VAL A 115 -0.78 15.91 -16.70
CA VAL A 115 -0.29 16.48 -15.43
C VAL A 115 -1.42 17.15 -14.67
N VAL A 116 -2.24 17.92 -15.36
CA VAL A 116 -3.40 18.62 -14.76
C VAL A 116 -4.44 17.62 -14.28
N ALA A 117 -4.75 16.59 -15.08
CA ALA A 117 -5.75 15.60 -14.72
C ALA A 117 -5.34 14.74 -13.53
N SER A 118 -4.07 14.31 -13.45
CA SER A 118 -3.51 13.47 -12.35
C SER A 118 -2.83 14.30 -11.26
N SER A 119 -3.31 15.51 -10.99
CA SER A 119 -2.64 16.46 -10.07
C SER A 119 -2.87 16.18 -8.58
N VAL A 120 -3.65 15.16 -8.21
CA VAL A 120 -3.88 14.77 -6.80
C VAL A 120 -2.78 13.81 -6.35
N PRO A 121 -1.82 14.27 -5.52
CA PRO A 121 -0.78 13.37 -5.04
C PRO A 121 -1.35 12.36 -4.02
N PRO A 122 -0.79 11.15 -3.96
CA PRO A 122 -1.16 10.20 -2.93
C PRO A 122 -0.77 10.72 -1.54
N LYS A 123 -1.67 10.60 -0.57
CA LYS A 123 -1.35 10.87 0.84
C LYS A 123 -0.43 9.78 1.38
N ARG A 124 0.53 10.16 2.20
CA ARG A 124 1.48 9.23 2.84
C ARG A 124 1.48 9.45 4.36
N GLY A 125 1.71 8.36 5.12
CA GLY A 125 1.79 8.42 6.58
C GLY A 125 0.45 8.45 7.32
N GLU A 126 -0.67 8.66 6.62
CA GLU A 126 -2.00 8.82 7.22
C GLU A 126 -3.04 7.92 6.53
N GLY A 127 -3.10 6.64 6.93
CA GLY A 127 -4.15 5.75 6.45
C GLY A 127 -4.06 5.44 4.96
N LEU A 128 -5.09 5.76 4.17
CA LEU A 128 -5.17 5.43 2.75
C LEU A 128 -4.67 6.58 1.84
N PRO A 129 -3.89 6.28 0.78
CA PRO A 129 -3.37 7.29 -0.15
C PRO A 129 -4.45 8.09 -0.90
N TYR A 130 -5.57 7.44 -1.20
CA TYR A 130 -6.71 7.98 -1.95
C TYR A 130 -8.02 7.65 -1.25
N LEU A 131 -9.14 8.14 -1.78
CA LEU A 131 -10.45 7.57 -1.50
C LEU A 131 -10.57 6.22 -2.21
N TYR A 132 -11.06 5.18 -1.53
CA TYR A 132 -11.26 3.87 -2.12
C TYR A 132 -12.73 3.51 -2.21
N ALA A 133 -13.09 2.82 -3.28
CA ALA A 133 -14.42 2.29 -3.50
C ALA A 133 -14.33 0.87 -4.09
N MET A 134 -15.32 0.04 -3.79
CA MET A 134 -15.47 -1.31 -4.33
C MET A 134 -16.68 -1.33 -5.28
N ALA A 135 -16.56 -2.01 -6.39
CA ALA A 135 -17.68 -2.23 -7.31
C ALA A 135 -18.84 -2.96 -6.61
N ASN A 136 -20.05 -2.58 -6.96
CA ASN A 136 -21.25 -3.35 -6.65
C ASN A 136 -21.44 -4.50 -7.68
N ASN A 137 -22.49 -5.26 -7.56
CA ASN A 137 -22.91 -6.22 -8.59
C ASN A 137 -24.23 -5.75 -9.23
N PRO A 138 -24.25 -5.40 -10.53
CA PRO A 138 -23.11 -5.24 -11.44
C PRO A 138 -22.28 -4.00 -11.11
N GLY A 139 -20.99 -4.02 -11.51
CA GLY A 139 -20.05 -2.94 -11.31
C GLY A 139 -20.35 -1.67 -12.12
N PRO A 140 -19.57 -0.60 -11.93
CA PRO A 140 -19.72 0.62 -12.71
C PRO A 140 -19.25 0.45 -14.16
N HIS A 141 -19.88 1.20 -15.08
CA HIS A 141 -19.33 1.42 -16.41
C HIS A 141 -18.20 2.44 -16.36
N PHE A 142 -17.19 2.25 -17.21
CA PHE A 142 -16.13 3.23 -17.43
C PHE A 142 -16.52 4.18 -18.54
N TYR A 143 -16.45 5.49 -18.28
CA TYR A 143 -16.77 6.52 -19.27
C TYR A 143 -15.50 7.28 -19.67
N PHE A 144 -15.37 7.56 -20.99
CA PHE A 144 -14.26 8.36 -21.54
C PHE A 144 -14.45 9.87 -21.36
N ARG A 145 -15.70 10.29 -21.25
CA ARG A 145 -16.14 11.64 -20.99
C ARG A 145 -17.41 11.60 -20.15
N LEU A 146 -17.84 12.74 -19.66
CA LEU A 146 -19.12 12.81 -18.96
C LEU A 146 -20.29 12.51 -19.92
N PRO A 147 -21.12 11.51 -19.61
CA PRO A 147 -22.24 11.14 -20.46
C PRO A 147 -23.41 12.12 -20.29
N ARG A 148 -24.19 12.30 -21.36
CA ARG A 148 -25.50 12.97 -21.30
C ARG A 148 -26.55 12.05 -20.69
N PRO A 149 -27.69 12.58 -20.20
CA PRO A 149 -28.76 11.77 -19.62
C PRO A 149 -29.30 10.68 -20.59
N ASP A 150 -29.42 10.96 -21.89
CA ASP A 150 -29.83 10.00 -22.92
C ASP A 150 -28.79 8.87 -23.09
N GLU A 151 -27.49 9.19 -23.01
CA GLU A 151 -26.42 8.21 -23.08
C GLU A 151 -26.35 7.34 -21.81
N MET A 152 -26.58 7.93 -20.63
CA MET A 152 -26.67 7.17 -19.36
C MET A 152 -27.86 6.18 -19.44
N LEU A 153 -29.00 6.62 -19.93
CA LEU A 153 -30.17 5.78 -20.11
C LEU A 153 -29.89 4.62 -21.07
N GLN A 154 -29.23 4.90 -22.19
CA GLN A 154 -28.87 3.89 -23.18
C GLN A 154 -27.92 2.83 -22.65
N VAL A 155 -26.91 3.26 -21.85
CA VAL A 155 -25.86 2.37 -21.32
C VAL A 155 -26.32 1.59 -20.08
N GLU A 156 -27.10 2.21 -19.20
CA GLU A 156 -27.37 1.66 -17.86
C GLU A 156 -28.87 1.37 -17.61
N GLY A 157 -29.74 1.74 -18.52
CA GLY A 157 -31.22 1.60 -18.40
C GLY A 157 -31.82 2.61 -17.40
N GLU A 158 -33.13 2.57 -17.22
CA GLU A 158 -33.90 3.53 -16.40
C GLU A 158 -33.50 3.52 -14.91
N GLY A 159 -33.01 2.39 -14.42
CA GLY A 159 -32.66 2.23 -13.00
C GLY A 159 -31.51 3.11 -12.47
N TYR A 160 -30.75 3.79 -13.34
CA TYR A 160 -29.62 4.64 -12.89
C TYR A 160 -30.10 5.83 -12.05
N ALA A 161 -31.26 6.41 -12.38
CA ALA A 161 -31.78 7.57 -11.66
C ALA A 161 -32.14 7.23 -10.20
N GLY A 162 -32.79 6.08 -9.98
CA GLY A 162 -33.10 5.59 -8.62
C GLY A 162 -31.84 5.33 -7.78
N ARG A 163 -30.84 4.68 -8.37
CA ARG A 163 -29.55 4.44 -7.69
C ARG A 163 -28.83 5.74 -7.32
N SER A 164 -28.88 6.74 -8.21
CA SER A 164 -28.29 8.05 -7.92
C SER A 164 -28.94 8.73 -6.72
N VAL A 165 -30.27 8.66 -6.60
CA VAL A 165 -31.03 9.17 -5.45
C VAL A 165 -30.63 8.46 -4.16
N GLU A 166 -30.54 7.11 -4.18
CA GLU A 166 -30.13 6.32 -3.02
C GLU A 166 -28.68 6.64 -2.60
N TRP A 167 -27.77 6.77 -3.57
CA TRP A 167 -26.38 7.13 -3.27
C TRP A 167 -26.29 8.51 -2.63
N ARG A 168 -27.05 9.49 -3.14
CA ARG A 168 -27.10 10.85 -2.59
C ARG A 168 -27.67 10.88 -1.18
N ALA A 169 -28.67 10.07 -0.88
CA ALA A 169 -29.19 9.92 0.47
C ALA A 169 -28.13 9.38 1.44
N ARG A 170 -27.31 8.40 1.03
CA ARG A 170 -26.17 7.91 1.81
C ARG A 170 -25.07 8.95 1.95
N TYR A 171 -24.84 9.77 0.93
CA TYR A 171 -23.89 10.88 0.98
C TYR A 171 -24.31 11.89 2.03
N GLU A 172 -25.57 12.34 2.04
CA GLU A 172 -26.06 13.37 2.96
C GLU A 172 -26.25 12.85 4.41
N HIS A 173 -26.71 11.61 4.58
CA HIS A 173 -27.14 11.08 5.87
C HIS A 173 -26.39 9.82 6.32
N GLY A 174 -25.60 9.19 5.46
CA GLY A 174 -24.94 7.90 5.71
C GLY A 174 -23.44 8.00 6.03
N GLY A 175 -22.90 9.22 6.26
CA GLY A 175 -21.48 9.42 6.57
C GLY A 175 -20.53 9.38 5.37
N PHE A 176 -21.03 9.31 4.13
CA PHE A 176 -20.16 9.35 2.94
C PHE A 176 -19.57 10.74 2.72
N LYS A 177 -20.26 11.80 3.12
CA LYS A 177 -19.78 13.18 3.01
C LYS A 177 -18.46 13.40 3.76
N GLU A 178 -18.28 12.78 4.92
CA GLU A 178 -17.03 12.86 5.70
C GLU A 178 -15.84 12.23 4.97
N LEU A 179 -16.07 11.20 4.14
CA LEU A 179 -15.04 10.49 3.39
C LEU A 179 -14.76 11.12 2.02
N VAL A 180 -15.83 11.58 1.35
CA VAL A 180 -15.79 12.12 -0.03
C VAL A 180 -15.44 13.60 -0.05
N GLY A 181 -15.86 14.36 0.99
CA GLY A 181 -15.85 15.82 0.99
C GLY A 181 -17.06 16.44 0.27
N GLU A 182 -17.02 17.72 0.00
CA GLU A 182 -18.10 18.43 -0.71
C GLU A 182 -18.11 18.08 -2.20
N LEU A 183 -19.30 17.83 -2.74
CA LEU A 183 -19.48 17.61 -4.17
C LEU A 183 -19.57 18.94 -4.90
N GLY A 184 -18.52 19.24 -5.67
CA GLY A 184 -18.49 20.38 -6.59
C GLY A 184 -18.88 19.98 -8.03
N PRO A 185 -18.85 20.93 -8.96
CA PRO A 185 -18.98 20.66 -10.39
C PRO A 185 -17.77 19.85 -10.90
N PRO A 186 -17.90 19.19 -12.09
CA PRO A 186 -16.76 18.51 -12.68
C PRO A 186 -15.63 19.52 -12.99
N PRO A 187 -14.36 19.11 -12.79
CA PRO A 187 -13.21 19.93 -13.17
C PRO A 187 -13.22 20.32 -14.64
N ASP A 188 -12.66 21.47 -15.01
CA ASP A 188 -12.70 22.00 -16.37
C ASP A 188 -11.99 21.12 -17.39
N PHE A 189 -10.96 20.38 -16.98
CA PHE A 189 -10.24 19.45 -17.82
C PHE A 189 -11.03 18.17 -18.17
N VAL A 190 -12.16 17.89 -17.47
CA VAL A 190 -13.00 16.72 -17.75
C VAL A 190 -13.91 17.02 -18.93
N PRO A 191 -13.79 16.26 -20.06
CA PRO A 191 -14.60 16.50 -21.25
C PRO A 191 -16.10 16.28 -21.00
N ARG A 192 -16.93 17.25 -21.42
CA ARG A 192 -18.38 17.25 -21.16
C ARG A 192 -19.23 16.92 -22.39
N ILE A 193 -18.75 17.24 -23.60
CA ILE A 193 -19.54 17.09 -24.83
C ILE A 193 -18.62 16.82 -26.02
N GLY A 194 -19.09 15.95 -26.95
CA GLY A 194 -18.66 15.84 -28.34
C GLY A 194 -17.21 15.38 -28.57
N GLY A 195 -16.98 14.10 -28.77
CA GLY A 195 -15.76 13.55 -29.39
C GLY A 195 -14.45 13.61 -28.59
N ALA A 196 -14.32 14.49 -27.62
CA ALA A 196 -13.14 14.56 -26.77
C ALA A 196 -13.23 13.52 -25.63
N SER A 197 -12.10 12.89 -25.32
CA SER A 197 -11.92 12.00 -24.15
C SER A 197 -10.81 12.53 -23.26
N LEU A 198 -10.77 12.09 -22.01
CA LEU A 198 -9.62 12.34 -21.15
C LEU A 198 -8.35 11.77 -21.79
N THR A 199 -7.29 12.59 -21.80
CA THR A 199 -5.97 12.13 -22.25
C THR A 199 -5.40 11.24 -21.16
N LYS A 200 -5.26 9.95 -21.48
CA LYS A 200 -4.72 8.98 -20.55
C LYS A 200 -3.18 9.02 -20.49
N PRO A 201 -2.57 8.66 -19.36
CA PRO A 201 -1.14 8.54 -19.25
C PRO A 201 -0.54 7.53 -20.25
N TYR A 202 0.64 7.80 -20.76
CA TYR A 202 1.35 6.84 -21.60
C TYR A 202 1.57 5.52 -20.83
N GLY A 203 1.30 4.40 -21.51
CA GLY A 203 1.44 3.06 -20.90
C GLY A 203 0.21 2.57 -20.11
N THR A 204 -0.91 3.31 -20.20
CA THR A 204 -2.24 2.80 -19.82
C THR A 204 -2.99 2.34 -21.08
N GLU A 205 -4.04 1.54 -20.89
CA GLU A 205 -4.90 1.14 -22.00
C GLU A 205 -5.59 2.35 -22.64
N GLN A 206 -5.39 2.48 -23.94
CA GLN A 206 -6.05 3.49 -24.77
C GLN A 206 -7.30 2.84 -25.37
N GLY A 207 -8.46 3.05 -24.78
CA GLY A 207 -9.72 2.50 -25.34
C GLY A 207 -10.04 3.05 -26.73
N LEU A 208 -10.74 2.25 -27.54
CA LEU A 208 -11.29 2.70 -28.84
C LEU A 208 -12.53 3.57 -28.58
N HIS A 209 -12.41 4.87 -28.79
CA HIS A 209 -13.42 5.89 -28.48
C HIS A 209 -14.64 5.94 -29.45
N ARG A 210 -15.17 4.79 -29.89
CA ARG A 210 -16.36 4.75 -30.75
C ARG A 210 -17.67 4.92 -29.99
N THR A 211 -17.64 4.72 -28.67
CA THR A 211 -18.78 4.83 -27.76
C THR A 211 -18.46 5.79 -26.62
N VAL A 212 -19.45 6.20 -25.83
CA VAL A 212 -19.25 7.04 -24.66
C VAL A 212 -18.58 6.28 -23.51
N GLN A 213 -18.62 4.94 -23.53
CA GLN A 213 -18.15 4.06 -22.48
C GLN A 213 -17.14 3.02 -23.01
N ALA A 214 -16.24 2.55 -22.13
CA ALA A 214 -15.15 1.61 -22.40
C ALA A 214 -15.41 0.18 -21.92
N GLY A 215 -16.59 -0.09 -21.37
CA GLY A 215 -16.92 -1.38 -20.75
C GLY A 215 -17.46 -1.23 -19.34
N GLN A 216 -17.55 -2.33 -18.62
CA GLN A 216 -18.07 -2.41 -17.27
C GLN A 216 -17.08 -3.18 -16.40
N SER A 217 -16.88 -2.75 -15.16
CA SER A 217 -16.00 -3.48 -14.24
C SER A 217 -16.65 -4.74 -13.71
N ASP A 218 -15.81 -5.69 -13.29
CA ASP A 218 -16.26 -6.85 -12.54
C ASP A 218 -16.84 -6.44 -11.18
N PRO A 219 -17.75 -7.25 -10.62
CA PRO A 219 -18.18 -7.12 -9.24
C PRO A 219 -16.98 -7.21 -8.29
N ASP A 220 -17.06 -6.46 -7.19
CA ASP A 220 -16.02 -6.41 -6.15
C ASP A 220 -14.64 -5.92 -6.61
N ALA A 221 -14.51 -5.39 -7.83
CA ALA A 221 -13.30 -4.67 -8.23
C ALA A 221 -13.06 -3.44 -7.34
N GLY A 222 -11.80 -3.21 -6.98
CA GLY A 222 -11.41 -2.07 -6.14
C GLY A 222 -10.90 -0.90 -6.97
N PHE A 223 -11.26 0.33 -6.58
CA PHE A 223 -10.84 1.57 -7.25
C PHE A 223 -10.23 2.55 -6.26
N ALA A 224 -9.15 3.19 -6.68
CA ALA A 224 -8.63 4.41 -6.06
C ALA A 224 -9.21 5.62 -6.81
N ILE A 225 -9.80 6.54 -6.06
CA ILE A 225 -10.53 7.71 -6.58
C ILE A 225 -9.77 8.97 -6.20
N GLU A 226 -9.39 9.76 -7.20
CA GLU A 226 -8.74 11.04 -6.99
C GLU A 226 -9.72 12.16 -6.65
N ARG A 227 -10.89 12.16 -7.31
CA ARG A 227 -11.91 13.20 -7.17
C ARG A 227 -13.29 12.61 -7.30
N VAL A 228 -14.25 13.17 -6.55
CA VAL A 228 -15.69 12.93 -6.74
C VAL A 228 -16.38 14.26 -7.00
N PHE A 229 -17.28 14.31 -7.95
CA PHE A 229 -17.98 15.53 -8.34
C PHE A 229 -19.40 15.23 -8.83
N ASP A 230 -20.23 16.26 -8.90
CA ASP A 230 -21.61 16.16 -9.41
C ASP A 230 -21.69 16.43 -10.91
N TRP A 231 -22.41 15.59 -11.63
CA TRP A 231 -22.77 15.78 -13.02
C TRP A 231 -24.20 15.34 -13.26
N GLN A 232 -25.07 16.27 -13.71
CA GLN A 232 -26.47 15.99 -14.01
C GLN A 232 -27.22 15.32 -12.84
N ASN A 233 -27.01 15.81 -11.63
CA ASN A 233 -27.52 15.27 -10.36
C ASN A 233 -27.04 13.85 -10.03
N ARG A 234 -25.93 13.42 -10.60
CA ARG A 234 -25.29 12.14 -10.34
C ARG A 234 -23.83 12.32 -9.91
N ALA A 235 -23.40 11.59 -8.90
CA ALA A 235 -22.00 11.60 -8.48
C ALA A 235 -21.15 10.74 -9.41
N PHE A 236 -20.05 11.32 -9.90
CA PHE A 236 -19.01 10.62 -10.68
C PHE A 236 -17.69 10.68 -9.94
N GLY A 237 -16.92 9.58 -9.99
CA GLY A 237 -15.55 9.49 -9.53
C GLY A 237 -14.58 9.51 -10.71
N LEU A 238 -13.49 10.26 -10.56
CA LEU A 238 -12.33 10.17 -11.42
C LEU A 238 -11.32 9.25 -10.72
N THR A 239 -11.00 8.12 -11.34
CA THR A 239 -10.02 7.16 -10.82
C THR A 239 -8.60 7.65 -11.06
N THR A 240 -7.63 7.07 -10.37
CA THR A 240 -6.19 7.31 -10.59
C THR A 240 -5.72 6.89 -12.00
N GLU A 241 -6.50 6.08 -12.72
CA GLU A 241 -6.26 5.70 -14.11
C GLU A 241 -6.94 6.64 -15.12
N LEU A 242 -7.56 7.72 -14.61
CA LEU A 242 -8.34 8.69 -15.35
C LEU A 242 -9.56 8.07 -16.05
N ASP A 243 -10.20 7.09 -15.42
CA ASP A 243 -11.52 6.61 -15.78
C ASP A 243 -12.60 7.38 -15.02
N LEU A 244 -13.68 7.69 -15.68
CA LEU A 244 -14.87 8.27 -15.07
C LEU A 244 -15.86 7.14 -14.74
N ILE A 245 -16.21 6.99 -13.47
CA ILE A 245 -17.15 5.97 -13.02
C ILE A 245 -18.32 6.57 -12.23
N PRO A 246 -19.55 6.07 -12.40
CA PRO A 246 -20.67 6.48 -11.57
C PRO A 246 -20.53 5.89 -10.16
N MET A 247 -20.57 6.76 -9.15
CA MET A 247 -20.35 6.36 -7.74
C MET A 247 -21.51 5.53 -7.17
N ASP A 248 -22.71 5.61 -7.78
CA ASP A 248 -23.87 4.83 -7.35
C ASP A 248 -23.78 3.32 -7.70
N ARG A 249 -22.79 2.94 -8.49
CA ARG A 249 -22.43 1.54 -8.76
C ARG A 249 -21.25 1.07 -7.90
N THR A 250 -20.90 1.84 -6.87
CA THR A 250 -19.82 1.52 -5.95
C THR A 250 -20.28 1.64 -4.50
N ARG A 251 -19.56 0.98 -3.61
CA ARG A 251 -19.60 1.21 -2.17
C ARG A 251 -18.28 1.87 -1.74
N ILE A 252 -18.38 3.01 -1.08
CA ILE A 252 -17.20 3.70 -0.55
C ILE A 252 -16.63 2.87 0.60
N VAL A 253 -15.33 2.70 0.58
CA VAL A 253 -14.59 1.98 1.63
C VAL A 253 -14.47 2.87 2.86
N LYS A 254 -14.99 2.39 3.99
CA LYS A 254 -14.66 2.94 5.31
C LYS A 254 -13.41 2.21 5.81
N PRO A 255 -12.26 2.90 5.96
CA PRO A 255 -11.04 2.25 6.43
C PRO A 255 -11.23 1.59 7.80
N SER A 256 -10.55 0.46 8.03
CA SER A 256 -10.48 -0.12 9.38
C SER A 256 -9.89 0.90 10.35
N ALA A 257 -10.54 1.07 11.49
CA ALA A 257 -10.02 1.87 12.60
C ALA A 257 -8.98 1.11 13.44
N PHE A 258 -8.80 -0.18 13.18
CA PHE A 258 -7.78 -0.99 13.86
C PHE A 258 -6.39 -0.50 13.49
N HIS A 259 -5.54 -0.40 14.49
CA HIS A 259 -4.11 -0.19 14.35
C HIS A 259 -3.34 -0.82 15.52
N GLY A 260 -2.09 -1.15 15.27
CA GLY A 260 -1.16 -1.63 16.28
C GLY A 260 -0.67 -0.52 17.22
N VAL A 261 0.45 -0.78 17.87
CA VAL A 261 1.06 0.16 18.82
C VAL A 261 2.53 0.38 18.52
N ALA A 262 2.91 1.66 18.40
CA ALA A 262 4.30 2.08 18.37
C ALA A 262 4.90 2.07 19.78
N LEU A 263 6.15 1.61 19.90
CA LEU A 263 6.91 1.59 21.13
C LEU A 263 7.98 2.69 21.09
N GLY A 264 7.95 3.57 22.09
CA GLY A 264 8.87 4.69 22.20
C GLY A 264 10.30 4.26 22.61
N PRO A 265 11.21 5.24 22.73
CA PRO A 265 12.62 4.97 23.08
C PRO A 265 12.81 4.18 24.37
N ASP A 266 11.99 4.39 25.38
CA ASP A 266 12.05 3.73 26.70
C ASP A 266 11.01 2.62 26.86
N GLU A 267 10.36 2.22 25.76
CA GLU A 267 9.34 1.17 25.73
C GLU A 267 9.82 -0.06 24.97
N ASP A 268 9.32 -1.22 25.37
CA ASP A 268 9.62 -2.49 24.73
C ASP A 268 8.51 -3.50 25.08
N LEU A 269 8.58 -4.70 24.51
CA LEU A 269 7.74 -5.82 24.94
C LEU A 269 7.85 -6.07 26.45
N PRO A 270 6.79 -6.58 27.12
CA PRO A 270 5.63 -7.23 26.51
C PRO A 270 4.52 -6.26 26.10
N VAL A 271 3.76 -6.69 25.08
CA VAL A 271 2.53 -6.04 24.62
C VAL A 271 1.41 -7.09 24.60
N ALA A 272 0.23 -6.74 25.08
CA ALA A 272 -0.96 -7.57 24.96
C ALA A 272 -1.92 -7.01 23.92
N ILE A 273 -2.51 -7.88 23.10
CA ILE A 273 -3.59 -7.52 22.17
C ILE A 273 -4.86 -8.24 22.59
N VAL A 274 -5.92 -7.49 22.83
CA VAL A 274 -7.21 -8.01 23.27
C VAL A 274 -7.84 -8.88 22.18
N THR A 275 -8.09 -10.18 22.47
CA THR A 275 -8.55 -11.15 21.47
C THR A 275 -10.06 -11.37 21.48
N ASN A 276 -10.74 -11.00 22.57
CA ASN A 276 -12.17 -11.22 22.76
C ASN A 276 -12.93 -9.88 22.81
N ARG A 277 -14.24 -9.92 22.53
CA ARG A 277 -15.14 -8.78 22.74
C ARG A 277 -15.64 -8.77 24.17
N TRP A 278 -15.99 -7.58 24.69
CA TRP A 278 -16.59 -7.40 26.03
C TRP A 278 -15.65 -7.84 27.17
N VAL A 279 -14.36 -7.73 26.98
CA VAL A 279 -13.34 -8.06 28.00
C VAL A 279 -13.37 -7.03 29.11
N ILE A 280 -13.60 -7.50 30.35
CA ILE A 280 -13.61 -6.62 31.52
C ILE A 280 -12.19 -6.07 31.75
N ARG A 281 -12.11 -4.77 31.86
CA ARG A 281 -10.93 -4.04 32.30
C ARG A 281 -10.96 -3.97 33.83
N TYR A 282 -9.88 -4.38 34.47
CA TYR A 282 -9.71 -4.26 35.92
C TYR A 282 -8.71 -3.17 36.25
N VAL A 283 -8.82 -2.63 37.47
CA VAL A 283 -7.81 -1.75 38.10
C VAL A 283 -7.56 -2.23 39.51
N GLU A 284 -6.38 -1.96 40.05
CA GLU A 284 -6.02 -2.35 41.41
C GLU A 284 -6.65 -1.38 42.42
N ALA A 285 -7.55 -1.87 43.27
CA ALA A 285 -8.18 -1.08 44.31
C ALA A 285 -7.32 -0.99 45.57
N LYS A 286 -6.59 -2.07 45.89
CA LYS A 286 -5.56 -2.22 46.92
C LYS A 286 -4.56 -3.25 46.42
N PRO A 287 -3.31 -3.29 46.94
CA PRO A 287 -2.32 -4.27 46.51
C PRO A 287 -2.90 -5.70 46.46
N GLY A 288 -2.88 -6.31 45.30
CA GLY A 288 -3.42 -7.66 45.04
C GLY A 288 -4.94 -7.77 44.90
N LEU A 289 -5.71 -6.68 45.06
CA LEU A 289 -7.16 -6.69 44.94
C LEU A 289 -7.63 -5.92 43.70
N LEU A 290 -8.10 -6.64 42.69
CA LEU A 290 -8.60 -6.05 41.45
C LEU A 290 -10.10 -5.77 41.53
N LYS A 291 -10.55 -4.68 40.92
CA LYS A 291 -11.97 -4.35 40.73
C LYS A 291 -12.27 -4.03 39.26
N PRO A 292 -13.49 -4.32 38.77
CA PRO A 292 -13.89 -3.92 37.42
C PRO A 292 -13.89 -2.40 37.26
N ALA A 293 -13.45 -1.92 36.08
CA ALA A 293 -13.36 -0.51 35.72
C ALA A 293 -13.66 -0.27 34.23
N GLY A 294 -14.70 -0.89 33.70
CA GLY A 294 -15.11 -0.81 32.30
C GLY A 294 -14.71 -2.03 31.48
N THR A 295 -14.56 -1.83 30.18
CA THR A 295 -14.17 -2.86 29.21
C THR A 295 -13.03 -2.39 28.32
N PHE A 296 -12.28 -3.35 27.79
CA PHE A 296 -11.33 -3.10 26.70
C PHE A 296 -12.04 -3.19 25.36
N ASP A 297 -11.55 -2.43 24.39
CA ASP A 297 -11.97 -2.58 23.01
C ASP A 297 -11.38 -3.85 22.39
N TYR A 298 -12.13 -4.44 21.47
CA TYR A 298 -11.64 -5.59 20.70
C TYR A 298 -10.44 -5.21 19.86
N ARG A 299 -9.37 -6.00 19.93
CA ARG A 299 -8.04 -5.76 19.29
C ARG A 299 -7.28 -4.55 19.85
N GLN A 300 -7.70 -3.98 20.97
CA GLN A 300 -6.91 -2.95 21.66
C GLN A 300 -5.53 -3.50 22.03
N ALA A 301 -4.47 -2.76 21.69
CA ALA A 301 -3.11 -3.08 22.09
C ALA A 301 -2.80 -2.39 23.45
N LEU A 302 -2.19 -3.13 24.38
CA LEU A 302 -1.83 -2.69 25.72
C LEU A 302 -0.32 -2.85 25.93
N LYS A 303 0.37 -1.77 26.20
CA LYS A 303 1.78 -1.82 26.66
C LYS A 303 1.79 -2.32 28.09
N LEU A 304 2.46 -3.43 28.34
CA LEU A 304 2.51 -4.04 29.67
C LEU A 304 3.74 -3.57 30.47
N THR A 305 3.62 -3.61 31.81
CA THR A 305 4.75 -3.33 32.72
C THR A 305 5.66 -4.53 32.92
N GLY A 306 5.17 -5.75 32.60
CA GLY A 306 5.78 -7.02 32.95
C GLY A 306 5.36 -7.53 34.33
N ARG A 307 4.74 -6.69 35.18
CA ARG A 307 4.17 -7.12 36.47
C ARG A 307 2.88 -7.91 36.25
N THR A 308 2.69 -8.92 37.10
CA THR A 308 1.45 -9.68 37.13
C THR A 308 0.89 -9.72 38.57
N VAL A 309 -0.44 -9.79 38.68
CA VAL A 309 -1.15 -9.92 39.96
C VAL A 309 -2.01 -11.18 39.92
N LEU A 310 -1.92 -12.00 40.97
CA LEU A 310 -2.80 -13.16 41.18
C LEU A 310 -4.10 -12.68 41.84
N PHE A 311 -5.23 -12.78 41.14
CA PHE A 311 -6.54 -12.41 41.65
C PHE A 311 -7.57 -13.47 41.26
N ALA A 312 -8.36 -13.94 42.25
CA ALA A 312 -9.36 -15.01 42.05
C ALA A 312 -8.82 -16.27 41.34
N GLY A 313 -7.57 -16.66 41.62
CA GLY A 313 -6.92 -17.82 41.02
C GLY A 313 -6.36 -17.59 39.60
N VAL A 314 -6.52 -16.40 39.02
CA VAL A 314 -6.03 -16.04 37.70
C VAL A 314 -4.90 -15.01 37.83
N ARG A 315 -3.85 -15.16 37.03
CA ARG A 315 -2.72 -14.22 36.96
C ARG A 315 -3.01 -13.16 35.90
N PHE A 316 -3.25 -11.93 36.30
CA PHE A 316 -3.52 -10.80 35.44
C PHE A 316 -2.24 -10.05 35.07
N TRP A 317 -2.14 -9.64 33.82
CA TRP A 317 -1.09 -8.75 33.34
C TRP A 317 -1.44 -7.28 33.61
N GLU A 318 -0.47 -6.51 34.09
CA GLU A 318 -0.61 -5.08 34.31
C GLU A 318 -0.23 -4.29 33.06
N GLY A 319 -1.12 -3.43 32.59
CA GLY A 319 -0.86 -2.40 31.60
C GLY A 319 -0.15 -1.19 32.22
N ARG A 320 0.63 -0.47 31.41
CA ARG A 320 1.28 0.79 31.83
C ARG A 320 0.29 1.90 32.18
N ASP A 321 -0.95 1.78 31.73
CA ASP A 321 -2.09 2.65 32.09
C ASP A 321 -2.74 2.27 33.44
N GLY A 322 -2.18 1.32 34.17
CA GLY A 322 -2.71 0.82 35.43
C GLY A 322 -3.89 -0.14 35.29
N SER A 323 -4.24 -0.54 34.07
CA SER A 323 -5.26 -1.55 33.81
C SER A 323 -4.70 -2.97 33.96
N PHE A 324 -5.61 -3.95 34.16
CA PHE A 324 -5.24 -5.37 34.27
C PHE A 324 -6.11 -6.21 33.35
N ILE A 325 -5.45 -7.16 32.64
CA ILE A 325 -6.09 -8.08 31.69
C ILE A 325 -5.72 -9.53 32.02
N ALA A 326 -6.71 -10.43 31.91
CA ALA A 326 -6.48 -11.87 32.06
C ALA A 326 -5.84 -12.45 30.77
N PRO A 327 -4.89 -13.40 30.87
CA PRO A 327 -4.23 -14.02 29.71
C PRO A 327 -5.20 -14.69 28.71
N SER A 328 -6.32 -15.24 29.21
CA SER A 328 -7.35 -15.87 28.38
C SER A 328 -8.06 -14.91 27.41
N ASN A 329 -7.88 -13.61 27.61
CA ASN A 329 -8.52 -12.56 26.83
C ASN A 329 -7.57 -11.73 25.99
N ALA A 330 -6.29 -12.11 25.97
CA ALA A 330 -5.25 -11.37 25.26
C ALA A 330 -4.20 -12.31 24.67
N LEU A 331 -3.73 -11.95 23.49
CA LEU A 331 -2.48 -12.45 22.93
C LEU A 331 -1.35 -11.60 23.50
N VAL A 332 -0.44 -12.22 24.26
CA VAL A 332 0.71 -11.52 24.88
C VAL A 332 1.96 -11.82 24.07
N LEU A 333 2.56 -10.78 23.51
CA LEU A 333 3.84 -10.85 22.84
C LEU A 333 4.93 -10.48 23.84
N GLU A 334 5.79 -11.43 24.14
CA GLU A 334 6.91 -11.26 25.08
C GLU A 334 8.23 -11.07 24.32
N LYS A 335 9.24 -10.56 25.02
CA LYS A 335 10.60 -10.49 24.48
C LYS A 335 11.10 -11.87 24.06
N ARG A 336 11.73 -11.94 22.89
CA ARG A 336 12.37 -13.17 22.43
C ARG A 336 13.49 -13.58 23.40
N LYS A 337 13.62 -14.87 23.68
CA LYS A 337 14.74 -15.42 24.45
C LYS A 337 16.03 -15.40 23.63
N THR A 338 15.92 -15.57 22.32
CA THR A 338 17.02 -15.55 21.36
C THR A 338 16.62 -14.74 20.14
N TYR A 339 17.54 -13.96 19.61
CA TYR A 339 17.33 -13.15 18.42
C TYR A 339 18.10 -13.74 17.23
N PRO A 340 17.54 -13.65 15.99
CA PRO A 340 18.26 -14.05 14.79
C PRO A 340 19.43 -13.09 14.51
N SER A 341 20.36 -13.49 13.64
CA SER A 341 21.46 -12.62 13.18
C SER A 341 21.00 -11.32 12.51
N LEU A 342 19.72 -11.26 12.08
CA LEU A 342 19.09 -10.04 11.58
C LEU A 342 19.08 -8.90 12.62
N ALA A 343 19.07 -9.25 13.90
CA ALA A 343 19.06 -8.29 15.01
C ALA A 343 20.44 -7.72 15.36
N GLU A 344 21.51 -8.15 14.68
CA GLU A 344 22.86 -7.63 14.94
C GLU A 344 22.98 -6.14 14.59
N GLY A 345 23.58 -5.39 15.51
CA GLY A 345 23.61 -3.94 15.41
C GLY A 345 22.20 -3.34 15.54
N ASN A 346 22.00 -2.19 14.94
CA ASN A 346 20.70 -1.48 15.00
C ASN A 346 19.88 -1.66 13.70
N ARG A 347 19.97 -2.86 13.08
CA ARG A 347 19.27 -3.14 11.83
C ARG A 347 17.77 -3.21 12.04
N LYS A 348 17.01 -2.66 11.10
CA LYS A 348 15.56 -2.83 11.01
C LYS A 348 15.22 -4.20 10.43
N TRP A 349 14.34 -4.91 11.09
CA TRP A 349 13.79 -6.16 10.59
C TRP A 349 12.38 -6.41 11.11
N ILE A 350 11.64 -7.25 10.44
CA ILE A 350 10.25 -7.57 10.71
C ILE A 350 10.14 -9.04 11.07
N ASP A 351 9.39 -9.35 12.12
CA ASP A 351 9.06 -10.69 12.60
C ASP A 351 7.58 -10.96 12.40
N ILE A 352 7.22 -12.01 11.65
CA ILE A 352 5.83 -12.36 11.36
C ILE A 352 5.57 -13.80 11.78
N SER A 353 4.63 -13.97 12.72
CA SER A 353 4.08 -15.27 13.11
C SER A 353 2.81 -15.57 12.32
N ILE A 354 2.84 -16.63 11.50
CA ILE A 354 1.65 -17.11 10.77
C ILE A 354 0.64 -17.72 11.75
N ARG A 355 1.09 -18.37 12.82
CA ARG A 355 0.20 -18.98 13.82
C ARG A 355 -0.57 -17.92 14.61
N ASP A 356 0.12 -16.90 15.07
CA ASP A 356 -0.43 -15.86 15.94
C ASP A 356 -1.03 -14.69 15.14
N GLN A 357 -0.79 -14.65 13.82
CA GLN A 357 -1.21 -13.57 12.91
C GLN A 357 -0.72 -12.20 13.40
N THR A 358 0.56 -12.13 13.79
CA THR A 358 1.20 -10.94 14.35
C THR A 358 2.38 -10.48 13.52
N LEU A 359 2.66 -9.19 13.60
CA LEU A 359 3.86 -8.55 13.10
C LEU A 359 4.50 -7.74 14.20
N VAL A 360 5.81 -7.94 14.40
CA VAL A 360 6.64 -7.08 15.25
C VAL A 360 7.76 -6.49 14.40
N ALA A 361 7.87 -5.17 14.37
CA ALA A 361 8.98 -4.46 13.77
C ALA A 361 10.07 -4.20 14.83
N TYR A 362 11.32 -4.51 14.50
CA TYR A 362 12.46 -4.40 15.41
C TYR A 362 13.56 -3.47 14.87
N GLU A 363 14.22 -2.78 15.79
CA GLU A 363 15.52 -2.13 15.58
C GLU A 363 16.54 -2.86 16.49
N GLY A 364 17.40 -3.67 15.87
CA GLY A 364 18.22 -4.62 16.62
C GLY A 364 17.36 -5.61 17.42
N THR A 365 17.52 -5.62 18.73
CA THR A 365 16.73 -6.48 19.65
C THR A 365 15.52 -5.77 20.26
N LYS A 366 15.31 -4.50 19.93
CA LYS A 366 14.25 -3.67 20.50
C LYS A 366 13.04 -3.62 19.58
N ALA A 367 11.85 -3.90 20.10
CA ALA A 367 10.62 -3.75 19.36
C ALA A 367 10.28 -2.25 19.17
N ALA A 368 9.92 -1.88 17.94
CA ALA A 368 9.49 -0.54 17.56
C ALA A 368 7.98 -0.45 17.31
N TYR A 369 7.37 -1.53 16.82
CA TYR A 369 5.95 -1.60 16.50
C TYR A 369 5.41 -3.02 16.66
N VAL A 370 4.14 -3.13 17.09
CA VAL A 370 3.45 -4.41 17.25
C VAL A 370 2.05 -4.29 16.67
N THR A 371 1.64 -5.22 15.78
CA THR A 371 0.29 -5.26 15.24
C THR A 371 -0.18 -6.67 14.88
N LEU A 372 -1.48 -6.79 14.56
CA LEU A 372 -2.05 -7.98 13.94
C LEU A 372 -2.02 -7.87 12.40
N VAL A 373 -1.84 -8.99 11.74
CA VAL A 373 -1.84 -9.10 10.28
C VAL A 373 -2.87 -10.14 9.82
N SER A 374 -3.06 -10.26 8.51
CA SER A 374 -3.75 -11.39 7.91
C SER A 374 -2.85 -12.03 6.85
N THR A 375 -2.44 -13.27 7.09
CA THR A 375 -1.61 -14.06 6.17
C THR A 375 -2.47 -14.94 5.26
N GLY A 376 -1.85 -15.78 4.44
CA GLY A 376 -2.52 -16.66 3.49
C GLY A 376 -3.59 -17.56 4.13
N LEU A 377 -4.73 -17.71 3.46
CA LEU A 377 -5.91 -18.47 3.89
C LEU A 377 -5.60 -19.90 4.33
N ALA A 378 -4.63 -20.56 3.66
CA ALA A 378 -4.23 -21.92 3.96
C ALA A 378 -3.28 -22.03 5.17
N GLY A 379 -2.98 -20.92 5.88
CA GLY A 379 -2.17 -20.89 7.08
C GLY A 379 -0.77 -21.49 6.88
N LEU A 380 -0.46 -22.59 7.56
CA LEU A 380 0.84 -23.27 7.51
C LEU A 380 0.97 -24.30 6.36
N ALA A 381 0.04 -24.35 5.41
CA ALA A 381 0.14 -25.21 4.24
C ALA A 381 1.36 -24.87 3.36
N ASP A 382 1.58 -25.69 2.36
CA ASP A 382 2.62 -25.50 1.35
C ASP A 382 2.22 -24.36 0.39
N PRO A 383 2.99 -23.26 0.31
CA PRO A 383 2.66 -22.11 -0.54
C PRO A 383 2.66 -22.43 -2.05
N GLU A 384 3.32 -23.55 -2.48
CA GLU A 384 3.30 -23.99 -3.87
C GLU A 384 2.00 -24.71 -4.26
N LYS A 385 1.19 -25.09 -3.27
CA LYS A 385 -0.01 -25.91 -3.46
C LYS A 385 -1.30 -25.26 -2.97
N ALA A 386 -1.18 -24.19 -2.20
CA ALA A 386 -2.33 -23.56 -1.55
C ALA A 386 -2.04 -22.06 -1.30
N PRO A 387 -3.09 -21.21 -1.14
CA PRO A 387 -2.92 -19.79 -0.84
C PRO A 387 -2.37 -19.59 0.59
N ALA A 388 -1.08 -19.88 0.77
CA ALA A 388 -0.35 -19.75 2.02
C ALA A 388 0.78 -18.72 1.88
N THR A 389 1.17 -18.09 2.99
CA THR A 389 2.32 -17.18 3.03
C THR A 389 3.62 -18.00 3.11
N VAL A 390 4.62 -17.63 2.30
CA VAL A 390 5.95 -18.25 2.32
C VAL A 390 6.62 -18.06 3.67
N ARG A 391 7.42 -19.05 4.09
CA ARG A 391 8.20 -19.02 5.33
C ARG A 391 9.68 -18.92 5.02
N GLY A 392 10.40 -18.17 5.82
CA GLY A 392 11.84 -17.97 5.64
C GLY A 392 12.27 -16.55 6.01
N THR A 393 13.48 -16.21 5.57
CA THR A 393 14.05 -14.88 5.72
C THR A 393 14.17 -14.25 4.35
N PHE A 394 13.56 -13.08 4.20
CA PHE A 394 13.46 -12.33 2.95
C PHE A 394 13.93 -10.89 3.17
N MET A 395 13.92 -10.09 2.09
CA MET A 395 14.25 -8.68 2.15
C MET A 395 13.28 -7.88 1.28
N ILE A 396 12.80 -6.75 1.77
CA ILE A 396 12.01 -5.82 0.98
C ILE A 396 12.89 -5.22 -0.11
N VAL A 397 12.57 -5.50 -1.37
CA VAL A 397 13.39 -5.06 -2.53
C VAL A 397 12.72 -3.99 -3.38
N THR A 398 11.39 -3.90 -3.29
CA THR A 398 10.61 -2.92 -4.05
C THR A 398 9.49 -2.38 -3.19
N LYS A 399 9.28 -1.05 -3.24
CA LYS A 399 8.15 -0.41 -2.55
C LYS A 399 7.39 0.48 -3.52
N HIS A 400 6.07 0.46 -3.39
CA HIS A 400 5.14 1.29 -4.16
C HIS A 400 4.15 1.96 -3.22
N VAL A 401 3.95 3.27 -3.39
CA VAL A 401 2.91 3.99 -2.64
C VAL A 401 1.55 3.35 -2.87
N SER A 402 1.31 2.93 -4.11
CA SER A 402 0.23 2.02 -4.47
C SER A 402 0.60 1.19 -5.70
N SER A 403 -0.02 0.02 -5.85
CA SER A 403 0.17 -0.86 -7.01
C SER A 403 -1.10 -1.66 -7.27
N THR A 404 -1.50 -1.80 -8.53
CA THR A 404 -2.59 -2.69 -8.92
C THR A 404 -2.19 -4.13 -8.66
N MET A 405 -3.09 -4.89 -8.08
CA MET A 405 -2.97 -6.33 -7.82
C MET A 405 -4.18 -7.02 -8.46
N ASP A 406 -3.90 -7.78 -9.48
CA ASP A 406 -4.88 -8.62 -10.15
C ASP A 406 -4.60 -10.08 -9.79
N GLY A 407 -5.67 -10.84 -9.50
CA GLY A 407 -5.59 -12.29 -9.34
C GLY A 407 -5.41 -12.97 -10.68
N ASP A 408 -5.00 -14.24 -10.64
CA ASP A 408 -4.85 -15.06 -11.84
C ASP A 408 -6.24 -15.29 -12.47
N GLU A 409 -6.42 -14.93 -13.74
CA GLU A 409 -7.70 -15.04 -14.46
C GLU A 409 -8.21 -16.50 -14.55
N ASP A 410 -7.32 -17.45 -14.39
CA ASP A 410 -7.61 -18.89 -14.44
C ASP A 410 -8.15 -19.47 -13.11
N VAL A 411 -8.28 -18.66 -12.05
CA VAL A 411 -8.77 -19.11 -10.73
C VAL A 411 -10.16 -18.53 -10.45
N SER A 412 -11.05 -19.35 -9.91
CA SER A 412 -12.45 -19.00 -9.59
C SER A 412 -12.62 -17.79 -8.63
N ASP A 413 -11.55 -17.33 -8.02
CA ASP A 413 -11.46 -16.17 -7.12
C ASP A 413 -10.61 -15.04 -7.73
N SER A 414 -10.75 -14.76 -9.03
CA SER A 414 -10.08 -13.60 -9.65
C SER A 414 -10.53 -12.31 -8.96
N TYR A 415 -9.55 -11.48 -8.61
CA TYR A 415 -9.80 -10.16 -8.03
C TYR A 415 -9.02 -9.11 -8.82
N SER A 416 -9.62 -7.93 -8.99
CA SER A 416 -8.96 -6.76 -9.57
C SER A 416 -8.99 -5.64 -8.54
N LEU A 417 -7.86 -5.41 -7.88
CA LEU A 417 -7.70 -4.39 -6.85
C LEU A 417 -6.72 -3.33 -7.35
N ARG A 418 -7.27 -2.21 -7.82
CA ARG A 418 -6.46 -1.13 -8.35
C ARG A 418 -5.86 -0.31 -7.22
N ASP A 419 -4.58 0.03 -7.39
CA ASP A 419 -3.83 0.87 -6.46
C ASP A 419 -3.87 0.40 -4.99
N VAL A 420 -3.66 -0.89 -4.75
CA VAL A 420 -3.47 -1.43 -3.39
C VAL A 420 -2.39 -0.62 -2.67
N PRO A 421 -2.69 -0.08 -1.45
CA PRO A 421 -1.80 0.88 -0.80
C PRO A 421 -0.57 0.25 -0.16
N PHE A 422 0.54 0.98 -0.18
CA PHE A 422 1.74 0.73 0.61
C PHE A 422 2.37 -0.65 0.39
N VAL A 423 2.47 -1.04 -0.90
CA VAL A 423 2.96 -2.36 -1.29
C VAL A 423 4.46 -2.45 -1.13
N GLN A 424 4.93 -3.49 -0.45
CA GLN A 424 6.34 -3.76 -0.14
C GLN A 424 6.65 -5.21 -0.51
N TYR A 425 7.17 -5.44 -1.71
CA TYR A 425 7.52 -6.78 -2.19
C TYR A 425 8.80 -7.29 -1.55
N PHE A 426 8.74 -8.49 -0.99
CA PHE A 426 9.88 -9.16 -0.36
C PHE A 426 10.27 -10.50 -1.01
N HIS A 427 9.36 -11.15 -1.76
CA HIS A 427 9.63 -12.40 -2.46
C HIS A 427 8.59 -12.66 -3.55
N ASN A 428 9.01 -12.90 -4.83
CA ASN A 428 8.21 -13.44 -5.94
C ASN A 428 6.70 -13.11 -5.95
N GLY A 429 6.33 -11.84 -5.86
CA GLY A 429 4.92 -11.42 -5.80
C GLY A 429 4.33 -11.36 -4.39
N TYR A 430 4.96 -11.95 -3.37
CA TYR A 430 4.56 -11.79 -1.98
C TYR A 430 4.95 -10.41 -1.45
N ALA A 431 4.00 -9.74 -0.84
CA ALA A 431 4.16 -8.38 -0.32
C ALA A 431 3.51 -8.18 1.04
N LEU A 432 3.99 -7.18 1.76
CA LEU A 432 3.27 -6.50 2.82
C LEU A 432 2.49 -5.35 2.17
N HIS A 433 1.21 -5.18 2.49
CA HIS A 433 0.40 -4.10 1.95
C HIS A 433 -0.85 -3.81 2.78
N ALA A 434 -1.46 -2.63 2.62
CA ALA A 434 -2.74 -2.34 3.24
C ALA A 434 -3.87 -3.13 2.56
N ALA A 435 -4.76 -3.71 3.35
CA ALA A 435 -6.01 -4.26 2.85
C ALA A 435 -7.16 -3.32 3.23
N TYR A 436 -7.71 -2.61 2.24
CA TYR A 436 -8.83 -1.70 2.44
C TYR A 436 -10.20 -2.38 2.34
N TRP A 437 -10.24 -3.62 1.83
CA TRP A 437 -11.48 -4.39 1.55
C TRP A 437 -11.95 -5.28 2.69
N HIS A 438 -11.20 -5.40 3.79
CA HIS A 438 -11.61 -6.16 4.96
C HIS A 438 -11.09 -5.57 6.28
N ASP A 439 -11.70 -6.02 7.40
CA ASP A 439 -11.30 -5.69 8.76
C ASP A 439 -11.12 -6.97 9.61
N GLN A 440 -10.38 -7.96 9.09
CA GLN A 440 -10.21 -9.26 9.75
C GLN A 440 -8.78 -9.53 10.22
N PHE A 441 -8.05 -8.47 10.59
CA PHE A 441 -6.68 -8.60 11.10
C PHE A 441 -6.64 -9.46 12.38
N GLY A 442 -5.64 -10.34 12.46
CA GLY A 442 -5.54 -11.42 13.44
C GLY A 442 -6.11 -12.76 12.96
N LYS A 443 -6.52 -12.87 11.67
CA LYS A 443 -7.02 -14.11 11.06
C LYS A 443 -6.43 -14.28 9.66
N VAL A 444 -6.22 -15.52 9.23
CA VAL A 444 -5.84 -15.84 7.85
C VAL A 444 -6.88 -15.33 6.84
N ARG A 445 -6.47 -14.66 5.76
CA ARG A 445 -7.40 -14.04 4.80
C ARG A 445 -6.87 -13.88 3.37
N SER A 446 -5.56 -13.79 3.16
CA SER A 446 -4.97 -13.44 1.87
C SER A 446 -4.71 -14.66 0.97
N HIS A 447 -4.34 -14.43 -0.28
CA HIS A 447 -3.84 -15.47 -1.20
C HIS A 447 -2.33 -15.76 -1.03
N GLY A 448 -1.69 -15.14 -0.01
CA GLY A 448 -0.27 -15.34 0.29
C GLY A 448 0.43 -14.09 0.80
N CYS A 449 0.02 -12.91 0.38
CA CYS A 449 0.52 -11.64 0.91
C CYS A 449 0.23 -11.48 2.41
N VAL A 450 0.91 -10.55 3.05
CA VAL A 450 0.66 -10.16 4.44
C VAL A 450 -0.15 -8.88 4.44
N ASN A 451 -1.42 -9.00 4.76
CA ASN A 451 -2.35 -7.87 4.81
C ASN A 451 -2.24 -7.14 6.15
N LEU A 452 -2.10 -5.83 6.10
CA LEU A 452 -2.09 -4.93 7.24
C LEU A 452 -3.33 -4.01 7.21
N SER A 453 -3.69 -3.45 8.37
CA SER A 453 -4.62 -2.33 8.39
C SER A 453 -4.04 -1.12 7.63
N PRO A 454 -4.87 -0.22 7.10
CA PRO A 454 -4.37 0.97 6.42
C PRO A 454 -3.39 1.81 7.24
N MET A 455 -3.66 1.98 8.53
CA MET A 455 -2.79 2.74 9.45
C MET A 455 -1.46 2.03 9.69
N ASP A 456 -1.49 0.71 9.92
CA ASP A 456 -0.28 -0.10 10.14
C ASP A 456 0.60 -0.16 8.89
N ALA A 457 -0.04 -0.32 7.73
CA ALA A 457 0.69 -0.35 6.46
C ALA A 457 1.34 1.01 6.14
N ALA A 458 0.65 2.12 6.41
CA ALA A 458 1.21 3.46 6.26
C ALA A 458 2.42 3.68 7.16
N TRP A 459 2.30 3.31 8.46
CA TRP A 459 3.40 3.40 9.40
C TRP A 459 4.60 2.54 8.95
N LEU A 460 4.35 1.27 8.62
CA LEU A 460 5.38 0.33 8.23
C LEU A 460 6.08 0.76 6.94
N PHE A 461 5.32 1.31 5.98
CA PHE A 461 5.84 1.82 4.72
C PHE A 461 6.84 2.97 4.92
N GLU A 462 6.57 3.89 5.84
CA GLU A 462 7.49 4.99 6.14
C GLU A 462 8.68 4.52 7.00
N TRP A 463 8.52 3.47 7.80
CA TRP A 463 9.58 2.97 8.67
C TRP A 463 10.58 2.06 7.94
N THR A 464 10.17 1.23 6.99
CA THR A 464 11.04 0.24 6.32
C THR A 464 11.93 0.86 5.24
N ASP A 465 13.05 0.19 4.95
CA ASP A 465 13.92 0.47 3.80
C ASP A 465 13.61 -0.51 2.64
N PRO A 466 13.86 -0.06 1.37
CA PRO A 466 14.31 1.26 0.94
C PRO A 466 13.26 2.36 1.11
N GLN A 467 13.69 3.57 1.43
CA GLN A 467 12.80 4.72 1.52
C GLN A 467 12.35 5.18 0.13
N VAL A 468 11.04 5.45 -0.04
CA VAL A 468 10.51 6.05 -1.27
C VAL A 468 10.68 7.56 -1.20
N PRO A 469 11.46 8.18 -2.11
CA PRO A 469 11.67 9.63 -2.07
C PRO A 469 10.36 10.42 -2.23
N ALA A 470 10.35 11.65 -1.74
CA ALA A 470 9.23 12.58 -1.95
C ALA A 470 8.98 12.80 -3.45
N GLY A 471 7.72 12.74 -3.86
CA GLY A 471 7.29 12.86 -5.26
C GLY A 471 7.49 11.59 -6.09
N TRP A 472 8.17 10.55 -5.58
CA TRP A 472 8.25 9.26 -6.25
C TRP A 472 7.06 8.38 -5.85
N HIS A 473 6.66 7.50 -6.77
CA HIS A 473 5.61 6.54 -6.51
C HIS A 473 6.15 5.15 -6.13
N GLY A 474 7.35 4.81 -6.54
CA GLY A 474 8.00 3.56 -6.16
C GLY A 474 9.51 3.64 -6.21
N VAL A 475 10.16 2.73 -5.48
CA VAL A 475 11.61 2.56 -5.38
C VAL A 475 11.99 1.10 -5.55
N ILE A 476 13.13 0.87 -6.16
CA ILE A 476 13.73 -0.45 -6.35
C ILE A 476 15.13 -0.43 -5.74
N ASN A 477 15.41 -1.34 -4.81
CA ASN A 477 16.74 -1.57 -4.28
C ASN A 477 16.90 -3.06 -3.95
N LYS A 478 17.69 -3.76 -4.73
CA LYS A 478 17.90 -5.21 -4.57
C LYS A 478 19.03 -5.57 -3.59
N GLU A 479 19.77 -4.57 -3.13
CA GLU A 479 20.96 -4.79 -2.30
C GLU A 479 20.72 -4.47 -0.82
N ARG A 480 19.87 -3.50 -0.55
CA ARG A 480 19.62 -3.01 0.80
C ARG A 480 18.12 -2.79 1.04
N GLY A 481 17.57 -3.49 1.97
CA GLY A 481 16.17 -3.36 2.39
C GLY A 481 15.98 -3.92 3.79
N THR A 482 14.82 -3.65 4.36
CA THR A 482 14.43 -4.22 5.65
C THR A 482 14.23 -5.72 5.51
N ALA A 483 14.85 -6.50 6.39
CA ALA A 483 14.69 -7.95 6.42
C ALA A 483 13.31 -8.34 6.97
N VAL A 484 12.73 -9.42 6.45
CA VAL A 484 11.44 -9.98 6.87
C VAL A 484 11.63 -11.45 7.22
N LEU A 485 11.43 -11.80 8.49
CA LEU A 485 11.42 -13.17 8.99
C LEU A 485 9.97 -13.63 9.12
N ILE A 486 9.59 -14.68 8.41
CA ILE A 486 8.25 -15.28 8.46
C ILE A 486 8.37 -16.72 8.95
N HIS A 487 7.65 -17.02 10.02
CA HIS A 487 7.70 -18.32 10.69
C HIS A 487 6.31 -18.81 11.12
N PRO A 488 6.16 -20.10 11.53
CA PRO A 488 4.92 -20.66 12.04
C PRO A 488 4.28 -19.89 13.17
#